data_aa4487c534785b3010985f9fae7639ec
#
_entry.id   aa4487c534785b3010985f9fae7639ec
#
_cell.length_a   1.000
_cell.length_b   1.000
_cell.length_c   1.000
_cell.angle_alpha   90.00
_cell.angle_beta   90.00
_cell.angle_gamma   90.00
#
_symmetry.space_group_name_H-M   'P 1'
#
loop_
_entity.id
_entity.type
_entity.pdbx_description
1 polymer ?
#
loop_
_entity_poly.entity_id
_entity_poly.type
_entity_poly.pdbx_seq_one_letter_code
_entity_poly.pdbx_strand_id
1 'polypeptide(L)'
;MEVKGILNKIESDAREAASAQLADAEKRVAAIRAQCDEQTRQQQEAMNARLKADCAEMEARMLRMAELEDKKSQLQVKRQVMDAAFDKALSQ
;
A
#
# COMPACT_ATOMS: atom_id res chain seq x y z
N MET A 1 58.51 8.34 -34.64
CA MET A 1 57.48 7.34 -34.99
C MET A 1 57.10 6.41 -33.87
N GLU A 2 58.01 5.94 -33.07
CA GLU A 2 57.72 5.10 -31.91
C GLU A 2 56.91 5.80 -30.83
N VAL A 3 57.14 7.09 -30.65
CA VAL A 3 56.40 7.90 -29.67
C VAL A 3 54.90 8.03 -30.03
N LYS A 4 54.59 8.16 -31.35
CA LYS A 4 53.21 8.21 -31.81
C LYS A 4 52.47 6.88 -31.59
N GLY A 5 53.13 5.76 -31.82
CA GLY A 5 52.58 4.45 -31.58
C GLY A 5 52.28 4.22 -30.09
N ILE A 6 53.18 4.63 -29.24
CA ILE A 6 53.01 4.54 -27.77
C ILE A 6 51.86 5.42 -27.31
N LEU A 7 51.78 6.67 -27.79
CA LEU A 7 50.71 7.60 -27.45
C LEU A 7 49.35 7.09 -27.92
N ASN A 8 49.30 6.56 -29.15
CA ASN A 8 48.06 5.98 -29.69
C ASN A 8 47.60 4.80 -28.87
N LYS A 9 48.53 3.95 -28.44
CA LYS A 9 48.22 2.80 -27.59
C LYS A 9 47.72 3.21 -26.23
N ILE A 10 48.32 4.20 -25.61
CA ILE A 10 47.90 4.76 -24.30
C ILE A 10 46.49 5.35 -24.42
N GLU A 11 46.23 6.09 -25.51
CA GLU A 11 44.93 6.67 -25.74
C GLU A 11 43.87 5.62 -25.98
N SER A 12 44.19 4.58 -26.78
CA SER A 12 43.30 3.46 -27.05
C SER A 12 42.98 2.67 -25.78
N ASP A 13 44.00 2.36 -24.97
CA ASP A 13 43.81 1.67 -23.70
C ASP A 13 42.97 2.51 -22.71
N ALA A 14 43.22 3.82 -22.67
CA ALA A 14 42.39 4.71 -21.84
C ALA A 14 40.94 4.75 -22.26
N ARG A 15 40.67 4.76 -23.58
CA ARG A 15 39.31 4.72 -24.11
C ARG A 15 38.62 3.40 -23.79
N GLU A 16 39.33 2.28 -23.93
CA GLU A 16 38.81 0.97 -23.57
C GLU A 16 38.45 0.90 -22.07
N ALA A 17 39.36 1.39 -21.22
CA ALA A 17 39.13 1.40 -19.78
C ALA A 17 37.92 2.28 -19.42
N ALA A 18 37.82 3.46 -20.03
CA ALA A 18 36.68 4.36 -19.81
C ALA A 18 35.37 3.73 -20.30
N SER A 19 35.39 3.09 -21.46
CA SER A 19 34.23 2.39 -21.99
C SER A 19 33.79 1.23 -21.10
N ALA A 20 34.75 0.46 -20.59
CA ALA A 20 34.47 -0.64 -19.67
C ALA A 20 33.88 -0.15 -18.36
N GLN A 21 34.43 0.96 -17.82
CA GLN A 21 33.89 1.60 -16.60
C GLN A 21 32.47 2.11 -16.80
N LEU A 22 32.22 2.71 -17.96
CA LEU A 22 30.89 3.21 -18.30
C LEU A 22 29.86 2.08 -18.40
N ALA A 23 30.27 1.01 -19.10
CA ALA A 23 29.42 -0.17 -19.23
C ALA A 23 29.11 -0.82 -17.87
N ASP A 24 30.10 -0.88 -17.00
CA ASP A 24 29.94 -1.41 -15.64
C ASP A 24 28.99 -0.50 -14.81
N ALA A 25 29.17 0.81 -14.92
CA ALA A 25 28.30 1.77 -14.25
C ALA A 25 26.85 1.67 -14.75
N GLU A 26 26.65 1.50 -16.05
CA GLU A 26 25.32 1.28 -16.64
C GLU A 26 24.67 0.02 -16.12
N LYS A 27 25.41 -1.08 -15.99
CA LYS A 27 24.93 -2.33 -15.41
C LYS A 27 24.53 -2.15 -13.95
N ARG A 28 25.31 -1.42 -13.17
CA ARG A 28 25.01 -1.14 -11.76
C ARG A 28 23.73 -0.29 -11.63
N VAL A 29 23.59 0.72 -12.48
CA VAL A 29 22.39 1.57 -12.48
C VAL A 29 21.15 0.72 -12.83
N ALA A 30 21.26 -0.13 -13.86
CA ALA A 30 20.16 -1.00 -14.24
C ALA A 30 19.77 -1.97 -13.12
N ALA A 31 20.76 -2.54 -12.44
CA ALA A 31 20.51 -3.43 -11.31
C ALA A 31 19.82 -2.69 -10.13
N ILE A 32 20.28 -1.48 -9.83
CA ILE A 32 19.68 -0.67 -8.77
C ILE A 32 18.23 -0.30 -9.12
N ARG A 33 17.97 0.07 -10.39
CA ARG A 33 16.61 0.38 -10.85
C ARG A 33 15.70 -0.83 -10.72
N ALA A 34 16.16 -2.00 -11.16
CA ALA A 34 15.38 -3.22 -11.06
C ALA A 34 15.08 -3.57 -9.61
N GLN A 35 16.04 -3.38 -8.72
CA GLN A 35 15.85 -3.61 -7.28
C GLN A 35 14.85 -2.62 -6.68
N CYS A 36 14.95 -1.34 -7.04
CA CYS A 36 14.00 -0.31 -6.59
C CYS A 36 12.59 -0.59 -7.09
N ASP A 37 12.44 -0.98 -8.36
CA ASP A 37 11.14 -1.30 -8.95
C ASP A 37 10.51 -2.50 -8.23
N GLU A 38 11.30 -3.52 -7.92
CA GLU A 38 10.82 -4.70 -7.20
C GLU A 38 10.40 -4.35 -5.77
N GLN A 39 11.18 -3.52 -5.08
CA GLN A 39 10.82 -3.05 -3.74
C GLN A 39 9.54 -2.23 -3.74
N THR A 40 9.40 -1.36 -4.73
CA THR A 40 8.19 -0.54 -4.88
C THR A 40 6.97 -1.43 -5.14
N ARG A 41 7.11 -2.44 -5.99
CA ARG A 41 6.04 -3.41 -6.27
C ARG A 41 5.62 -4.15 -5.00
N GLN A 42 6.60 -4.63 -4.23
CA GLN A 42 6.32 -5.33 -2.98
C GLN A 42 5.64 -4.43 -1.95
N GLN A 43 6.08 -3.18 -1.84
CA GLN A 43 5.47 -2.21 -0.94
C GLN A 43 4.03 -1.88 -1.35
N GLN A 44 3.77 -1.74 -2.66
CA GLN A 44 2.42 -1.51 -3.17
C GLN A 44 1.51 -2.69 -2.89
N GLU A 45 1.99 -3.91 -3.10
CA GLU A 45 1.21 -5.12 -2.80
C GLU A 45 0.87 -5.23 -1.32
N ALA A 46 1.86 -4.98 -0.46
CA ALA A 46 1.66 -4.99 0.99
C ALA A 46 0.66 -3.92 1.42
N MET A 47 0.78 -2.72 0.87
CA MET A 47 -0.13 -1.62 1.16
C MET A 47 -1.56 -1.92 0.70
N ASN A 48 -1.72 -2.47 -0.51
CA ASN A 48 -3.02 -2.84 -1.04
C ASN A 48 -3.68 -3.94 -0.20
N ALA A 49 -2.91 -4.94 0.23
CA ALA A 49 -3.40 -6.00 1.10
C ALA A 49 -3.86 -5.44 2.45
N ARG A 50 -3.09 -4.52 3.01
CA ARG A 50 -3.42 -3.88 4.28
C ARG A 50 -4.67 -3.01 4.15
N LEU A 51 -4.78 -2.24 3.06
CA LEU A 51 -5.98 -1.44 2.80
C LEU A 51 -7.22 -2.29 2.67
N LYS A 52 -7.14 -3.42 1.96
CA LYS A 52 -8.26 -4.35 1.83
C LYS A 52 -8.68 -4.92 3.18
N ALA A 53 -7.71 -5.31 4.00
CA ALA A 53 -7.98 -5.83 5.34
C ALA A 53 -8.62 -4.77 6.23
N ASP A 54 -8.10 -3.55 6.20
CA ASP A 54 -8.62 -2.43 7.00
C ASP A 54 -10.04 -2.06 6.55
N CYS A 55 -10.29 -2.03 5.24
CA CYS A 55 -11.63 -1.76 4.71
C CYS A 55 -12.63 -2.85 5.11
N ALA A 56 -12.24 -4.10 5.04
CA ALA A 56 -13.09 -5.23 5.45
C ALA A 56 -13.42 -5.16 6.94
N GLU A 57 -12.44 -4.82 7.77
CA GLU A 57 -12.63 -4.64 9.20
C GLU A 57 -13.57 -3.49 9.51
N MET A 58 -13.40 -2.36 8.80
CA MET A 58 -14.27 -1.19 8.92
C MET A 58 -15.70 -1.51 8.55
N GLU A 59 -15.92 -2.21 7.42
CA GLU A 59 -17.24 -2.66 7.00
C GLU A 59 -17.89 -3.55 8.06
N ALA A 60 -17.15 -4.51 8.57
CA ALA A 60 -17.66 -5.42 9.61
C ALA A 60 -18.04 -4.66 10.87
N ARG A 61 -17.24 -3.67 11.25
CA ARG A 61 -17.51 -2.83 12.43
C ARG A 61 -18.76 -1.97 12.22
N MET A 62 -18.90 -1.35 11.04
CA MET A 62 -20.07 -0.54 10.69
C MET A 62 -21.34 -1.39 10.69
N LEU A 63 -21.29 -2.60 10.15
CA LEU A 63 -22.41 -3.53 10.16
C LEU A 63 -22.83 -3.89 11.58
N ARG A 64 -21.86 -4.19 12.45
CA ARG A 64 -22.15 -4.50 13.86
C ARG A 64 -22.77 -3.31 14.58
N MET A 65 -22.27 -2.10 14.32
CA MET A 65 -22.84 -0.89 14.92
C MET A 65 -24.27 -0.64 14.43
N ALA A 66 -24.53 -0.84 13.14
CA ALA A 66 -25.88 -0.68 12.57
C ALA A 66 -26.83 -1.71 13.16
N GLU A 67 -26.41 -2.95 13.33
CA GLU A 67 -27.21 -4.01 13.96
C GLU A 67 -27.53 -3.69 15.42
N LEU A 68 -26.55 -3.15 16.16
CA LEU A 68 -26.74 -2.72 17.54
C LEU A 68 -27.74 -1.57 17.63
N GLU A 69 -27.63 -0.59 16.75
CA GLU A 69 -28.57 0.53 16.69
C GLU A 69 -29.98 0.10 16.36
N ASP A 70 -30.10 -0.85 15.42
CA ASP A 70 -31.40 -1.42 15.05
C ASP A 70 -32.03 -2.13 16.24
N LYS A 71 -31.29 -2.96 16.96
CA LYS A 71 -31.78 -3.62 18.18
C LYS A 71 -32.18 -2.62 19.24
N LYS A 72 -31.38 -1.56 19.40
CA LYS A 72 -31.67 -0.49 20.36
C LYS A 72 -32.95 0.21 20.02
N SER A 73 -33.17 0.52 18.73
CA SER A 73 -34.41 1.13 18.25
C SER A 73 -35.61 0.23 18.49
N GLN A 74 -35.49 -1.05 18.21
CA GLN A 74 -36.56 -2.03 18.45
C GLN A 74 -36.93 -2.12 19.93
N LEU A 75 -35.93 -2.12 20.80
CA LEU A 75 -36.16 -2.14 22.25
C LEU A 75 -36.84 -0.85 22.71
N GLN A 76 -36.46 0.31 22.18
CA GLN A 76 -37.10 1.57 22.51
C GLN A 76 -38.57 1.60 22.09
N VAL A 77 -38.88 1.12 20.88
CA VAL A 77 -40.26 1.03 20.38
C VAL A 77 -41.07 0.08 21.27
N LYS A 78 -40.56 -1.07 21.60
CA LYS A 78 -41.21 -2.02 22.52
C LYS A 78 -41.51 -1.39 23.87
N ARG A 79 -40.54 -0.66 24.43
CA ARG A 79 -40.69 0.01 25.71
C ARG A 79 -41.78 1.08 25.63
N GLN A 80 -41.77 1.87 24.55
CA GLN A 80 -42.82 2.89 24.33
C GLN A 80 -44.20 2.29 24.26
N VAL A 81 -44.34 1.17 23.52
CA VAL A 81 -45.61 0.46 23.40
C VAL A 81 -46.05 -0.10 24.75
N MET A 82 -45.16 -0.65 25.52
CA MET A 82 -45.44 -1.17 26.85
C MET A 82 -45.87 -0.05 27.82
N ASP A 83 -45.16 1.09 27.80
CA ASP A 83 -45.46 2.22 28.63
C ASP A 83 -46.83 2.82 28.28
N ALA A 84 -47.12 2.93 26.98
CA ALA A 84 -48.41 3.42 26.51
C ALA A 84 -49.56 2.49 26.90
N ALA A 85 -49.35 1.18 26.80
CA ALA A 85 -50.34 0.20 27.21
C ALA A 85 -50.59 0.23 28.73
N PHE A 86 -49.52 0.39 29.50
CA PHE A 86 -49.58 0.50 30.95
C PHE A 86 -50.35 1.76 31.38
N ASP A 87 -50.02 2.91 30.79
CA ASP A 87 -50.71 4.18 31.06
C ASP A 87 -52.20 4.09 30.70
N LYS A 88 -52.53 3.46 29.58
CA LYS A 88 -53.90 3.24 29.17
C LYS A 88 -54.67 2.36 30.14
N ALA A 89 -54.03 1.33 30.65
CA ALA A 89 -54.61 0.45 31.66
C ALA A 89 -54.86 1.20 32.98
N LEU A 90 -53.96 2.08 33.39
CA LEU A 90 -54.09 2.84 34.62
C LEU A 90 -55.20 3.91 34.51
N SER A 91 -55.47 4.46 33.34
CA SER A 91 -56.49 5.50 33.14
C SER A 91 -57.89 4.95 33.08
N GLN A 92 -58.03 3.67 32.96
CA GLN A 92 -59.31 2.97 33.03
C GLN A 92 -59.55 2.45 34.44
#